data_3c2d97d4ceb5f0d0479fb5d2b94a7a29
#
_entry.id   3c2d97d4ceb5f0d0479fb5d2b94a7a29
#
_cell.length_a   1.000
_cell.length_b   1.000
_cell.length_c   1.000
_cell.angle_alpha   90.00
_cell.angle_beta   90.00
_cell.angle_gamma   90.00
#
_symmetry.space_group_name_H-M   'P 1'
#
loop_
_entity.id
_entity.type
_entity.pdbx_description
1 polymer ?
#
loop_
_entity_poly.entity_id
_entity_poly.type
_entity_poly.pdbx_seq_one_letter_code
_entity_poly.pdbx_strand_id
1 'polypeptide(L)'
;FVFIPNVQPMSALLFLVAFSYRLSDALMIALLSLLGTNIYLGMGPWTISQLAALTITIILFHQFGKIPIIKKNRFLQAFFAFLCGLLYGLIISLMEVWLYQFPSFLAYYLQGLLFDFFHASGNFVFYLLLWPVFERITPTSYKLAKKNE
;
A
#
# COMPACT_ATOMS: atom_id res chain seq x y z
N PHE A 1 -15.71 6.81 4.17
CA PHE A 1 -15.32 5.48 4.65
C PHE A 1 -15.03 5.43 6.16
N VAL A 2 -15.51 6.44 6.92
CA VAL A 2 -15.35 6.49 8.39
C VAL A 2 -16.07 5.33 9.10
N PHE A 3 -17.07 4.72 8.43
CA PHE A 3 -17.90 3.66 9.00
C PHE A 3 -17.30 2.24 8.92
N ILE A 4 -16.28 2.04 8.06
CA ILE A 4 -15.61 0.73 7.95
C ILE A 4 -14.14 0.95 8.31
N PRO A 5 -13.68 0.36 9.42
CA PRO A 5 -12.30 0.55 9.88
C PRO A 5 -11.30 0.10 8.80
N ASN A 6 -10.27 0.90 8.60
CA ASN A 6 -9.11 0.60 7.74
C ASN A 6 -9.40 0.37 6.24
N VAL A 7 -10.63 0.63 5.77
CA VAL A 7 -10.97 0.57 4.33
C VAL A 7 -10.78 1.95 3.72
N GLN A 8 -9.60 2.20 3.15
CA GLN A 8 -9.19 3.49 2.58
C GLN A 8 -8.56 3.31 1.20
N PRO A 9 -8.74 4.22 0.25
CA PRO A 9 -8.19 4.12 -1.10
C PRO A 9 -6.69 4.45 -1.18
N MET A 10 -6.08 4.99 -0.11
CA MET A 10 -4.72 5.53 -0.11
C MET A 10 -3.68 4.50 -0.58
N SER A 11 -3.63 3.32 0.03
CA SER A 11 -2.63 2.30 -0.34
C SER A 11 -2.83 1.80 -1.76
N ALA A 12 -4.10 1.61 -2.20
CA ALA A 12 -4.41 1.23 -3.57
C ALA A 12 -3.96 2.28 -4.59
N LEU A 13 -4.14 3.58 -4.29
CA LEU A 13 -3.62 4.68 -5.11
C LEU A 13 -2.10 4.65 -5.18
N LEU A 14 -1.41 4.44 -4.07
CA LEU A 14 0.05 4.34 -4.04
C LEU A 14 0.57 3.15 -4.86
N PHE A 15 -0.14 2.02 -4.83
CA PHE A 15 0.18 0.87 -5.69
C PHE A 15 -0.05 1.17 -7.17
N LEU A 16 -1.11 1.90 -7.54
CA LEU A 16 -1.33 2.37 -8.90
C LEU A 16 -0.23 3.31 -9.37
N VAL A 17 0.22 4.23 -8.50
CA VAL A 17 1.37 5.10 -8.79
C VAL A 17 2.64 4.27 -8.96
N ALA A 18 2.93 3.33 -8.04
CA ALA A 18 4.10 2.46 -8.12
C ALA A 18 4.12 1.59 -9.38
N PHE A 19 2.94 1.18 -9.86
CA PHE A 19 2.80 0.42 -11.09
C PHE A 19 2.98 1.28 -12.34
N SER A 20 2.47 2.51 -12.34
CA SER A 20 2.40 3.37 -13.54
C SER A 20 3.54 4.36 -13.66
N TYR A 21 4.13 4.79 -12.54
CA TYR A 21 5.18 5.81 -12.46
C TYR A 21 6.51 5.22 -11.94
N ARG A 22 7.51 6.08 -11.71
CA ARG A 22 8.79 5.67 -11.13
C ARG A 22 8.61 5.30 -9.66
N LEU A 23 9.43 4.40 -9.17
CA LEU A 23 9.41 4.01 -7.75
C LEU A 23 9.65 5.21 -6.82
N SER A 24 10.57 6.12 -7.21
CA SER A 24 10.85 7.36 -6.47
C SER A 24 9.61 8.24 -6.29
N ASP A 25 8.78 8.36 -7.34
CA ASP A 25 7.56 9.16 -7.31
C ASP A 25 6.53 8.54 -6.33
N ALA A 26 6.37 7.21 -6.40
CA ALA A 26 5.47 6.49 -5.49
C ALA A 26 5.90 6.62 -4.03
N LEU A 27 7.21 6.49 -3.75
CA LEU A 27 7.75 6.63 -2.39
C LEU A 27 7.64 8.07 -1.87
N MET A 28 7.89 9.06 -2.73
CA MET A 28 7.73 10.48 -2.34
C MET A 28 6.28 10.82 -2.04
N ILE A 29 5.34 10.39 -2.88
CA ILE A 29 3.91 10.61 -2.66
C ILE A 29 3.46 9.88 -1.38
N ALA A 30 3.94 8.66 -1.13
CA ALA A 30 3.64 7.93 0.10
C ALA A 30 4.12 8.68 1.34
N LEU A 31 5.37 9.16 1.33
CA LEU A 31 5.94 9.95 2.42
C LEU A 31 5.12 11.21 2.70
N LEU A 32 4.86 12.00 1.66
CA LEU A 32 4.12 13.26 1.82
C LEU A 32 2.67 13.03 2.27
N SER A 33 2.01 12.00 1.74
CA SER A 33 0.64 11.66 2.13
C SER A 33 0.57 11.17 3.58
N LEU A 34 1.53 10.33 3.98
CA LEU A 34 1.60 9.82 5.35
C LEU A 34 1.90 10.94 6.36
N LEU A 35 2.91 11.77 6.06
CA LEU A 35 3.24 12.90 6.94
C LEU A 35 2.07 13.89 7.03
N GLY A 36 1.43 14.22 5.91
CA GLY A 36 0.28 15.11 5.89
C GLY A 36 -0.89 14.59 6.73
N THR A 37 -1.23 13.30 6.61
CA THR A 37 -2.27 12.67 7.42
C THR A 37 -1.90 12.61 8.90
N ASN A 38 -0.65 12.27 9.23
CA ASN A 38 -0.22 12.16 10.62
C ASN A 38 -0.06 13.52 11.30
N ILE A 39 0.31 14.58 10.57
CA ILE A 39 0.26 15.95 11.11
C ILE A 39 -1.17 16.34 11.48
N TYR A 40 -2.16 15.98 10.66
CA TYR A 40 -3.56 16.31 10.90
C TYR A 40 -4.20 15.44 11.98
N LEU A 41 -3.96 14.10 11.97
CA LEU A 41 -4.59 13.14 12.87
C LEU A 41 -3.81 12.91 14.17
N GLY A 42 -2.57 13.35 14.22
CA GLY A 42 -1.62 13.14 15.32
C GLY A 42 -0.40 12.35 14.91
N MET A 43 0.77 12.83 15.27
CA MET A 43 2.05 12.15 15.06
C MET A 43 2.45 11.36 16.31
N GLY A 44 3.02 10.18 16.09
CA GLY A 44 3.56 9.34 17.14
C GLY A 44 4.59 8.34 16.61
N PRO A 45 5.17 7.50 17.48
CA PRO A 45 6.15 6.49 17.09
C PRO A 45 5.65 5.55 15.99
N TRP A 46 4.33 5.27 15.96
CA TRP A 46 3.68 4.49 14.89
C TRP A 46 3.89 5.04 13.48
N THR A 47 4.20 6.34 13.34
CA THR A 47 4.51 6.95 12.04
C THR A 47 5.70 6.26 11.37
N ILE A 48 6.70 5.84 12.15
CA ILE A 48 7.89 5.12 11.66
C ILE A 48 7.48 3.74 11.15
N SER A 49 6.65 3.03 11.92
CA SER A 49 6.13 1.70 11.54
C SER A 49 5.31 1.78 10.24
N GLN A 50 4.44 2.78 10.12
CA GLN A 50 3.65 3.02 8.91
C GLN A 50 4.53 3.35 7.70
N LEU A 51 5.55 4.21 7.88
CA LEU A 51 6.47 4.57 6.80
C LEU A 51 7.26 3.35 6.31
N ALA A 52 7.78 2.54 7.22
CA ALA A 52 8.49 1.32 6.88
C ALA A 52 7.59 0.32 6.14
N ALA A 53 6.39 0.07 6.66
CA ALA A 53 5.43 -0.85 6.05
C ALA A 53 4.98 -0.39 4.66
N LEU A 54 4.68 0.91 4.47
CA LEU A 54 4.34 1.47 3.15
C LEU A 54 5.53 1.37 2.18
N THR A 55 6.73 1.72 2.63
CA THR A 55 7.92 1.66 1.79
C THR A 55 8.17 0.24 1.28
N ILE A 56 8.17 -0.74 2.18
CA ILE A 56 8.40 -2.14 1.83
C ILE A 56 7.32 -2.66 0.86
N THR A 57 6.06 -2.42 1.16
CA THR A 57 4.95 -2.91 0.32
C THR A 57 4.92 -2.25 -1.05
N ILE A 58 5.24 -0.95 -1.16
CA ILE A 58 5.35 -0.23 -2.44
C ILE A 58 6.52 -0.78 -3.27
N ILE A 59 7.69 -1.01 -2.67
CA ILE A 59 8.84 -1.60 -3.37
C ILE A 59 8.50 -2.98 -3.89
N LEU A 60 7.91 -3.84 -3.07
CA LEU A 60 7.50 -5.19 -3.47
C LEU A 60 6.48 -5.12 -4.60
N PHE A 61 5.45 -4.29 -4.49
CA PHE A 61 4.43 -4.12 -5.52
C PHE A 61 5.03 -3.65 -6.84
N HIS A 62 5.96 -2.69 -6.81
CA HIS A 62 6.67 -2.21 -8.00
C HIS A 62 7.50 -3.33 -8.66
N GLN A 63 8.20 -4.14 -7.88
CA GLN A 63 9.01 -5.25 -8.43
C GLN A 63 8.14 -6.36 -9.03
N PHE A 64 7.07 -6.76 -8.34
CA PHE A 64 6.11 -7.74 -8.86
C PHE A 64 5.40 -7.23 -10.13
N GLY A 65 5.13 -5.93 -10.23
CA GLY A 65 4.56 -5.31 -11.42
C GLY A 65 5.40 -5.44 -12.69
N LYS A 66 6.71 -5.76 -12.57
CA LYS A 66 7.61 -6.03 -13.71
C LYS A 66 7.41 -7.43 -14.32
N ILE A 67 6.81 -8.36 -13.57
CA ILE A 67 6.59 -9.74 -14.04
C ILE A 67 5.55 -9.73 -15.17
N PRO A 68 5.86 -10.29 -16.36
CA PRO A 68 5.01 -10.14 -17.56
C PRO A 68 3.57 -10.62 -17.38
N ILE A 69 3.35 -11.69 -16.62
CA ILE A 69 2.00 -12.22 -16.37
C ILE A 69 1.18 -11.28 -15.49
N ILE A 70 1.81 -10.66 -14.48
CA ILE A 70 1.16 -9.71 -13.58
C ILE A 70 0.89 -8.39 -14.31
N LYS A 71 1.87 -7.92 -15.09
CA LYS A 71 1.74 -6.69 -15.87
C LYS A 71 0.53 -6.69 -16.82
N LYS A 72 0.15 -7.85 -17.33
CA LYS A 72 -0.97 -8.02 -18.28
C LYS A 72 -2.31 -8.28 -17.63
N ASN A 73 -2.35 -8.68 -16.35
CA ASN A 73 -3.57 -9.14 -15.68
C ASN A 73 -3.90 -8.25 -14.47
N ARG A 74 -4.96 -7.44 -14.62
CA ARG A 74 -5.43 -6.50 -13.58
C ARG A 74 -5.90 -7.20 -12.30
N PHE A 75 -6.49 -8.38 -12.44
CA PHE A 75 -6.91 -9.18 -11.28
C PHE A 75 -5.71 -9.66 -10.46
N LEU A 76 -4.64 -10.08 -11.13
CA LEU A 76 -3.40 -10.45 -10.43
C LEU A 76 -2.78 -9.24 -9.74
N GLN A 77 -2.80 -8.07 -10.35
CA GLN A 77 -2.32 -6.83 -9.72
C GLN A 77 -3.14 -6.49 -8.47
N ALA A 78 -4.48 -6.55 -8.56
CA ALA A 78 -5.37 -6.33 -7.41
C ALA A 78 -5.16 -7.38 -6.32
N PHE A 79 -4.94 -8.65 -6.68
CA PHE A 79 -4.62 -9.71 -5.73
C PHE A 79 -3.26 -9.45 -5.03
N PHE A 80 -2.26 -8.96 -5.76
CA PHE A 80 -1.01 -8.53 -5.13
C PHE A 80 -1.21 -7.31 -4.21
N ALA A 81 -2.09 -6.37 -4.56
CA ALA A 81 -2.44 -5.27 -3.67
C ALA A 81 -3.10 -5.76 -2.37
N PHE A 82 -3.93 -6.81 -2.45
CA PHE A 82 -4.46 -7.51 -1.29
C PHE A 82 -3.35 -8.12 -0.43
N LEU A 83 -2.43 -8.89 -1.02
CA LEU A 83 -1.31 -9.49 -0.30
C LEU A 83 -0.40 -8.44 0.34
N CYS A 84 -0.14 -7.33 -0.36
CA CYS A 84 0.60 -6.20 0.20
C CYS A 84 -0.14 -5.56 1.38
N GLY A 85 -1.48 -5.55 1.38
CA GLY A 85 -2.28 -5.08 2.50
C GLY A 85 -2.12 -5.96 3.76
N LEU A 86 -2.14 -7.29 3.60
CA LEU A 86 -1.86 -8.21 4.71
C LEU A 86 -0.42 -8.08 5.21
N LEU A 87 0.53 -7.96 4.29
CA LEU A 87 1.94 -7.76 4.64
C LEU A 87 2.16 -6.43 5.38
N TYR A 88 1.45 -5.37 5.01
CA TYR A 88 1.48 -4.10 5.71
C TYR A 88 1.12 -4.27 7.18
N GLY A 89 0.00 -4.94 7.49
CA GLY A 89 -0.42 -5.20 8.86
C GLY A 89 0.57 -6.07 9.64
N LEU A 90 1.15 -7.09 8.98
CA LEU A 90 2.20 -7.92 9.58
C LEU A 90 3.43 -7.09 9.97
N ILE A 91 3.92 -6.20 9.08
CA ILE A 91 5.08 -5.34 9.35
C ILE A 91 4.77 -4.37 10.48
N ILE A 92 3.59 -3.73 10.46
CA ILE A 92 3.14 -2.86 11.55
C ILE A 92 3.19 -3.64 12.87
N SER A 93 2.56 -4.81 12.93
CA SER A 93 2.50 -5.62 14.15
C SER A 93 3.89 -6.01 14.67
N LEU A 94 4.81 -6.38 13.78
CA LEU A 94 6.19 -6.69 14.17
C LEU A 94 6.90 -5.47 14.77
N MET A 95 6.76 -4.32 14.14
CA MET A 95 7.41 -3.08 14.59
C MET A 95 6.80 -2.55 15.88
N GLU A 96 5.47 -2.57 16.01
CA GLU A 96 4.77 -2.10 17.22
C GLU A 96 5.09 -2.98 18.44
N VAL A 97 5.11 -4.32 18.25
CA VAL A 97 5.51 -5.24 19.34
C VAL A 97 6.94 -4.97 19.79
N TRP A 98 7.85 -4.72 18.85
CA TRP A 98 9.22 -4.38 19.19
C TRP A 98 9.33 -3.00 19.84
N LEU A 99 8.62 -2.01 19.32
CA LEU A 99 8.70 -0.60 19.77
C LEU A 99 8.10 -0.42 21.18
N TYR A 100 6.95 -1.05 21.44
CA TYR A 100 6.23 -0.93 22.70
C TYR A 100 6.48 -2.09 23.67
N GLN A 101 7.38 -3.01 23.31
CA GLN A 101 7.76 -4.17 24.13
C GLN A 101 6.55 -5.01 24.59
N PHE A 102 5.59 -5.23 23.68
CA PHE A 102 4.45 -6.09 23.99
C PHE A 102 4.89 -7.54 24.26
N PRO A 103 4.28 -8.22 25.25
CA PRO A 103 4.76 -9.52 25.71
C PRO A 103 4.57 -10.68 24.74
N SER A 104 3.63 -10.54 23.78
CA SER A 104 3.34 -11.59 22.80
C SER A 104 3.01 -11.02 21.42
N PHE A 105 3.87 -11.30 20.45
CA PHE A 105 3.61 -10.95 19.04
C PHE A 105 2.32 -11.62 18.54
N LEU A 106 2.15 -12.92 18.80
CA LEU A 106 1.00 -13.66 18.29
C LEU A 106 -0.32 -13.10 18.81
N ALA A 107 -0.39 -12.78 20.11
CA ALA A 107 -1.60 -12.20 20.69
C ALA A 107 -1.91 -10.83 20.09
N TYR A 108 -0.90 -9.97 19.89
CA TYR A 108 -1.05 -8.67 19.26
C TYR A 108 -1.51 -8.78 17.81
N TYR A 109 -0.85 -9.61 17.01
CA TYR A 109 -1.16 -9.81 15.59
C TYR A 109 -2.56 -10.37 15.36
N LEU A 110 -2.97 -11.38 16.15
CA LEU A 110 -4.30 -11.97 16.02
C LEU A 110 -5.44 -10.97 16.31
N GLN A 111 -5.24 -10.03 17.24
CA GLN A 111 -6.21 -8.96 17.50
C GLN A 111 -6.36 -8.00 16.31
N GLY A 112 -5.28 -7.75 15.56
CA GLY A 112 -5.27 -6.90 14.38
C GLY A 112 -5.72 -7.59 13.08
N LEU A 113 -5.79 -8.91 13.05
CA LEU A 113 -5.94 -9.70 11.81
C LEU A 113 -7.20 -9.35 11.01
N LEU A 114 -8.33 -9.14 11.69
CA LEU A 114 -9.57 -8.72 11.03
C LEU A 114 -9.44 -7.33 10.40
N PHE A 115 -8.75 -6.43 11.08
CA PHE A 115 -8.48 -5.09 10.62
C PHE A 115 -7.56 -5.10 9.37
N ASP A 116 -6.55 -5.96 9.38
CA ASP A 116 -5.64 -6.17 8.24
C ASP A 116 -6.37 -6.79 7.05
N PHE A 117 -7.30 -7.71 7.30
CA PHE A 117 -8.14 -8.30 6.26
C PHE A 117 -9.05 -7.26 5.58
N PHE A 118 -9.65 -6.35 6.35
CA PHE A 118 -10.43 -5.24 5.78
C PHE A 118 -9.54 -4.31 4.96
N HIS A 119 -8.35 -3.98 5.45
CA HIS A 119 -7.39 -3.17 4.69
C HIS A 119 -7.00 -3.84 3.37
N ALA A 120 -6.65 -5.11 3.41
CA ALA A 120 -6.28 -5.89 2.23
C ALA A 120 -7.44 -5.99 1.21
N SER A 121 -8.65 -6.26 1.70
CA SER A 121 -9.85 -6.33 0.87
C SER A 121 -10.17 -4.96 0.24
N GLY A 122 -10.02 -3.88 1.01
CA GLY A 122 -10.12 -2.52 0.51
C GLY A 122 -9.13 -2.24 -0.61
N ASN A 123 -7.87 -2.63 -0.45
CA ASN A 123 -6.84 -2.47 -1.48
C ASN A 123 -7.21 -3.21 -2.77
N PHE A 124 -7.72 -4.43 -2.67
CA PHE A 124 -8.18 -5.20 -3.83
C PHE A 124 -9.30 -4.47 -4.60
N VAL A 125 -10.35 -4.08 -3.87
CA VAL A 125 -11.54 -3.44 -4.46
C VAL A 125 -11.18 -2.08 -5.05
N PHE A 126 -10.51 -1.22 -4.29
CA PHE A 126 -10.12 0.11 -4.76
C PHE A 126 -9.12 0.06 -5.92
N TYR A 127 -8.22 -0.92 -5.94
CA TYR A 127 -7.31 -1.08 -7.06
C TYR A 127 -8.08 -1.32 -8.37
N LEU A 128 -9.07 -2.21 -8.36
CA LEU A 128 -9.89 -2.49 -9.55
C LEU A 128 -10.77 -1.30 -9.95
N LEU A 129 -11.38 -0.61 -8.98
CA LEU A 129 -12.27 0.52 -9.23
C LEU A 129 -11.50 1.75 -9.76
N LEU A 130 -10.31 2.01 -9.23
CA LEU A 130 -9.53 3.20 -9.56
C LEU A 130 -8.65 3.00 -10.81
N TRP A 131 -8.34 1.75 -11.17
CA TRP A 131 -7.51 1.46 -12.34
C TRP A 131 -7.97 2.15 -13.64
N PRO A 132 -9.25 2.05 -14.07
CA PRO A 132 -9.69 2.66 -15.33
C PRO A 132 -9.59 4.19 -15.31
N VAL A 133 -9.81 4.80 -14.16
CA VAL A 133 -9.65 6.25 -13.98
C VAL A 133 -8.16 6.61 -14.11
N PHE A 134 -7.31 5.87 -13.39
CA PHE A 134 -5.87 6.11 -13.37
C PHE A 134 -5.23 5.91 -14.76
N GLU A 135 -5.69 4.91 -15.51
CA GLU A 135 -5.23 4.66 -16.88
C GLU A 135 -5.58 5.82 -17.84
N ARG A 136 -6.71 6.49 -17.63
CA ARG A 136 -7.14 7.65 -18.43
C ARG A 136 -6.34 8.91 -18.15
N ILE A 137 -6.01 9.16 -16.87
CA ILE A 137 -5.28 10.36 -16.46
C ILE A 137 -3.76 10.26 -16.64
N THR A 138 -3.22 9.03 -16.78
CA THR A 138 -1.77 8.83 -16.96
C THR A 138 -1.36 9.24 -18.39
N PRO A 139 -0.49 10.26 -18.56
CA PRO A 139 -0.08 10.76 -19.88
C PRO A 139 0.58 9.69 -20.74
N THR A 140 0.33 9.72 -22.04
CA THR A 140 0.91 8.79 -23.03
C THR A 140 2.44 8.86 -23.05
N SER A 141 3.02 10.05 -22.87
CA SER A 141 4.46 10.25 -22.79
C SER A 141 5.11 9.46 -21.65
N TYR A 142 4.43 9.36 -20.50
CA TYR A 142 4.90 8.58 -19.36
C TYR A 142 4.82 7.07 -19.60
N LYS A 143 3.77 6.61 -20.29
CA LYS A 143 3.61 5.20 -20.69
C LYS A 143 4.72 4.76 -21.65
N LEU A 144 5.14 5.66 -22.54
CA LEU A 144 6.22 5.41 -23.50
C LEU A 144 7.60 5.38 -22.86
N ALA A 145 7.88 6.30 -21.91
CA ALA A 145 9.16 6.33 -21.21
C ALA A 145 9.40 5.04 -20.40
N LYS A 146 8.35 4.51 -19.74
CA LYS A 146 8.43 3.28 -18.97
C LYS A 146 8.56 2.01 -19.82
N LYS A 147 8.20 2.06 -21.09
CA LYS A 147 8.34 0.92 -22.03
C LYS A 147 9.81 0.68 -22.41
N ASN A 148 10.66 1.70 -22.24
CA ASN A 148 12.08 1.68 -22.61
C ASN A 148 13.01 1.40 -21.39
N GLU A 149 12.46 1.25 -20.18
CA GLU A 149 13.12 0.77 -18.95
C GLU A 149 12.82 -0.74 -18.74
#